data_7d2121844c8bf2bb4bae87494b0cc9f5
#
_entry.id   7d2121844c8bf2bb4bae87494b0cc9f5
#
_cell.length_a   1.000
_cell.length_b   1.000
_cell.length_c   1.000
_cell.angle_alpha   90.00
_cell.angle_beta   90.00
_cell.angle_gamma   90.00
#
_symmetry.space_group_name_H-M   'P 1'
#
loop_
_entity.id
_entity.type
_entity.pdbx_description
1 polymer ?
#
loop_
_entity_poly.entity_id
_entity_poly.type
_entity_poly.pdbx_seq_one_letter_code
_entity_poly.pdbx_strand_id
1 'polypeptide(L)'
;MMTKNGDENTYFYEEILGLRRVKVSVNQNNPQMYHLFYGDKTGSPGIDLTFFENQRLGHTQRGTNAISRIGLLVKSEENFAYWIERFKEYSVEHSEITTYGNRPAILFEDQEGLRLALIAGEGQQADFWESWENSEVSVEHQIRGMGAVEFTVENLPTSRDVLVDIFGYYEVYRTKEEALYQSIEGSLVGEILLKEEKGPKEKPGKGSVHHLAIRVSNGAELDYWQKKITDFGFKVVGRYDRYYFESMYFREANGIMIEIATDKPGFTVDSDVESLGKQLDLPPFLNEKRDEIFAKLNPLKGIKE
;
A
#
# COMPACT_ATOMS: atom_id res chain seq x y z
N MET A 1 5.93 -1.57 0.76
CA MET A 1 6.12 -2.91 1.38
C MET A 1 7.47 -3.47 1.00
N MET A 2 7.84 -4.66 1.51
CA MET A 2 9.13 -5.30 1.25
C MET A 2 8.93 -6.69 0.66
N THR A 3 9.56 -6.97 -0.49
CA THR A 3 9.57 -8.30 -1.12
C THR A 3 11.00 -8.80 -1.32
N LYS A 4 11.19 -10.10 -1.32
CA LYS A 4 12.47 -10.74 -1.63
C LYS A 4 12.59 -11.13 -3.10
N ASN A 5 11.47 -11.41 -3.77
CA ASN A 5 11.42 -11.92 -5.13
C ASN A 5 10.39 -11.14 -5.95
N GLY A 6 10.86 -10.31 -6.89
CA GLY A 6 10.02 -9.46 -7.73
C GLY A 6 9.13 -10.26 -8.69
N ASP A 7 9.59 -11.41 -9.20
CA ASP A 7 8.80 -12.25 -10.11
C ASP A 7 7.62 -12.92 -9.39
N GLU A 8 7.85 -13.50 -8.21
CA GLU A 8 6.79 -14.07 -7.38
C GLU A 8 5.81 -13.00 -6.92
N ASN A 9 6.33 -11.83 -6.54
CA ASN A 9 5.53 -10.68 -6.17
C ASN A 9 4.62 -10.23 -7.33
N THR A 10 5.19 -10.09 -8.54
CA THR A 10 4.42 -9.73 -9.74
C THR A 10 3.34 -10.77 -10.03
N TYR A 11 3.67 -12.06 -9.99
CA TYR A 11 2.70 -13.13 -10.19
C TYR A 11 1.52 -13.04 -9.22
N PHE A 12 1.78 -12.76 -7.94
CA PHE A 12 0.71 -12.68 -6.95
C PHE A 12 -0.19 -11.46 -7.17
N TYR A 13 0.40 -10.29 -7.39
CA TYR A 13 -0.39 -9.05 -7.48
C TYR A 13 -1.02 -8.83 -8.85
N GLU A 14 -0.40 -9.28 -9.95
CA GLU A 14 -1.01 -9.22 -11.29
C GLU A 14 -1.90 -10.43 -11.59
N GLU A 15 -1.36 -11.65 -11.52
CA GLU A 15 -2.10 -12.84 -11.97
C GLU A 15 -3.15 -13.27 -10.95
N ILE A 16 -2.86 -13.26 -9.64
CA ILE A 16 -3.81 -13.73 -8.61
C ILE A 16 -4.78 -12.62 -8.22
N LEU A 17 -4.29 -11.43 -7.84
CA LEU A 17 -5.14 -10.34 -7.39
C LEU A 17 -5.71 -9.48 -8.53
N GLY A 18 -5.20 -9.60 -9.74
CA GLY A 18 -5.69 -8.89 -10.91
C GLY A 18 -5.40 -7.38 -10.90
N LEU A 19 -4.46 -6.93 -10.07
CA LEU A 19 -3.97 -5.56 -10.11
C LEU A 19 -3.05 -5.37 -11.31
N ARG A 20 -2.97 -4.17 -11.84
CA ARG A 20 -2.00 -3.85 -12.88
C ARG A 20 -0.66 -3.45 -12.26
N ARG A 21 0.45 -3.99 -12.75
CA ARG A 21 1.76 -3.39 -12.49
C ARG A 21 1.88 -2.10 -13.32
N VAL A 22 1.75 -0.96 -12.65
CA VAL A 22 1.68 0.35 -13.32
C VAL A 22 3.05 1.02 -13.45
N LYS A 23 4.01 0.63 -12.63
CA LYS A 23 5.37 1.15 -12.74
C LYS A 23 6.40 0.12 -12.25
N VAL A 24 7.50 0.01 -12.97
CA VAL A 24 8.73 -0.63 -12.54
C VAL A 24 9.83 0.41 -12.53
N SER A 25 10.31 0.75 -11.35
CA SER A 25 11.38 1.71 -11.17
C SER A 25 12.39 1.17 -10.16
N VAL A 26 13.21 2.04 -9.59
CA VAL A 26 14.17 1.68 -8.55
C VAL A 26 13.94 2.52 -7.30
N ASN A 27 14.36 2.02 -6.15
CA ASN A 27 14.50 2.83 -4.96
C ASN A 27 15.54 3.94 -5.21
N GLN A 28 15.09 5.18 -5.29
CA GLN A 28 15.96 6.32 -5.65
C GLN A 28 17.09 6.55 -4.64
N ASN A 29 16.93 6.08 -3.39
CA ASN A 29 18.00 6.14 -2.37
C ASN A 29 18.96 4.95 -2.47
N ASN A 30 18.55 3.85 -3.11
CA ASN A 30 19.35 2.66 -3.37
C ASN A 30 18.98 2.04 -4.72
N PRO A 31 19.52 2.53 -5.85
CA PRO A 31 19.14 2.10 -7.19
C PRO A 31 19.46 0.63 -7.54
N GLN A 32 19.95 -0.15 -6.60
CA GLN A 32 20.15 -1.60 -6.75
C GLN A 32 18.91 -2.42 -6.31
N MET A 33 17.83 -1.75 -5.98
CA MET A 33 16.58 -2.35 -5.55
C MET A 33 15.46 -1.90 -6.47
N TYR A 34 14.70 -2.83 -7.04
CA TYR A 34 13.46 -2.47 -7.73
C TYR A 34 12.47 -1.81 -6.78
N HIS A 35 11.68 -0.92 -7.35
CA HIS A 35 10.46 -0.38 -6.77
C HIS A 35 9.31 -0.70 -7.71
N LEU A 36 8.47 -1.66 -7.33
CA LEU A 36 7.35 -2.17 -8.09
C LEU A 36 6.06 -1.51 -7.58
N PHE A 37 5.19 -1.09 -8.48
CA PHE A 37 3.93 -0.42 -8.14
C PHE A 37 2.77 -1.16 -8.79
N TYR A 38 1.76 -1.51 -8.01
CA TYR A 38 0.55 -2.18 -8.45
C TYR A 38 -0.66 -1.33 -8.08
N GLY A 39 -1.60 -1.20 -8.99
CA GLY A 39 -2.79 -0.39 -8.80
C GLY A 39 -3.92 -0.79 -9.74
N ASP A 40 -4.77 0.16 -10.02
CA ASP A 40 -5.79 0.08 -11.05
C ASP A 40 -5.18 0.28 -12.47
N LYS A 41 -5.98 0.68 -13.43
CA LYS A 41 -5.55 0.91 -14.83
C LYS A 41 -4.36 1.86 -14.96
N THR A 42 -4.26 2.90 -14.14
CA THR A 42 -3.26 3.98 -14.26
C THR A 42 -2.42 4.19 -13.00
N GLY A 43 -2.67 3.45 -11.92
CA GLY A 43 -2.08 3.69 -10.60
C GLY A 43 -2.69 4.91 -9.94
N SER A 44 -4.02 4.90 -9.87
CA SER A 44 -4.76 6.01 -9.27
C SER A 44 -4.58 6.07 -7.76
N PRO A 45 -4.56 7.27 -7.15
CA PRO A 45 -4.48 7.40 -5.70
C PRO A 45 -5.58 6.63 -4.97
N GLY A 46 -5.20 5.92 -3.91
CA GLY A 46 -6.11 5.17 -3.05
C GLY A 46 -6.14 3.66 -3.30
N ILE A 47 -5.28 3.14 -4.19
CA ILE A 47 -5.15 1.70 -4.45
C ILE A 47 -3.70 1.24 -4.63
N ASP A 48 -2.73 2.13 -4.66
CA ASP A 48 -1.34 1.78 -4.93
C ASP A 48 -0.70 0.90 -3.85
N LEU A 49 -0.31 -0.30 -4.23
CA LEU A 49 0.50 -1.21 -3.45
C LEU A 49 1.93 -1.21 -4.01
N THR A 50 2.92 -0.80 -3.21
CA THR A 50 4.28 -0.65 -3.71
C THR A 50 5.28 -1.52 -2.94
N PHE A 51 6.25 -2.09 -3.67
CA PHE A 51 7.21 -3.03 -3.10
C PHE A 51 8.66 -2.68 -3.45
N PHE A 52 9.51 -2.67 -2.45
CA PHE A 52 10.96 -2.69 -2.64
C PHE A 52 11.46 -4.13 -2.65
N GLU A 53 12.14 -4.53 -3.74
CA GLU A 53 12.76 -5.85 -3.82
C GLU A 53 14.13 -5.84 -3.14
N ASN A 54 14.32 -6.72 -2.16
CA ASN A 54 15.62 -6.95 -1.55
C ASN A 54 15.82 -8.45 -1.28
N GLN A 55 16.60 -9.12 -2.11
CA GLN A 55 16.84 -10.56 -2.04
C GLN A 55 17.51 -11.03 -0.73
N ARG A 56 18.07 -10.11 0.05
CA ARG A 56 18.76 -10.45 1.32
C ARG A 56 17.82 -10.48 2.51
N LEU A 57 16.53 -10.17 2.33
CA LEU A 57 15.57 -10.14 3.43
C LEU A 57 15.31 -11.54 3.99
N GLY A 58 15.38 -11.66 5.31
CA GLY A 58 14.79 -12.76 6.05
C GLY A 58 13.29 -12.59 6.23
N HIS A 59 12.64 -13.53 6.89
CA HIS A 59 11.22 -13.42 7.25
C HIS A 59 10.99 -12.30 8.26
N THR A 60 9.89 -11.59 8.12
CA THR A 60 9.37 -10.66 9.13
C THR A 60 9.14 -11.41 10.44
N GLN A 61 9.68 -10.90 11.54
CA GLN A 61 9.30 -11.32 12.87
C GLN A 61 8.18 -10.42 13.35
N ARG A 62 6.95 -10.91 13.24
CA ARG A 62 5.73 -10.16 13.57
C ARG A 62 5.74 -9.71 15.02
N GLY A 63 5.18 -8.52 15.26
CA GLY A 63 5.14 -7.90 16.58
C GLY A 63 4.29 -6.65 16.59
N THR A 64 4.45 -5.84 17.64
CA THR A 64 3.75 -4.57 17.78
C THR A 64 4.45 -3.42 17.05
N ASN A 65 3.79 -2.26 17.01
CA ASN A 65 4.29 -1.03 16.39
C ASN A 65 4.60 -1.20 14.90
N ALA A 66 3.66 -1.83 14.21
CA ALA A 66 3.75 -2.18 12.80
C ALA A 66 2.41 -1.99 12.08
N ILE A 67 2.48 -1.79 10.78
CA ILE A 67 1.33 -1.94 9.88
C ILE A 67 1.19 -3.43 9.60
N SER A 68 0.18 -4.05 10.18
CA SER A 68 0.10 -5.51 10.31
C SER A 68 -0.79 -6.19 9.28
N ARG A 69 -1.69 -5.43 8.59
CA ARG A 69 -2.58 -5.96 7.54
C ARG A 69 -3.04 -4.83 6.63
N ILE A 70 -3.25 -5.15 5.36
CA ILE A 70 -3.81 -4.24 4.37
C ILE A 70 -5.17 -4.77 3.92
N GLY A 71 -6.22 -3.96 4.09
CA GLY A 71 -7.54 -4.23 3.56
C GLY A 71 -7.68 -3.73 2.13
N LEU A 72 -8.31 -4.54 1.27
CA LEU A 72 -8.59 -4.25 -0.12
C LEU A 72 -10.08 -4.37 -0.36
N LEU A 73 -10.70 -3.34 -0.93
CA LEU A 73 -12.13 -3.29 -1.16
C LEU A 73 -12.50 -4.04 -2.44
N VAL A 74 -13.44 -4.97 -2.33
CA VAL A 74 -14.19 -5.52 -3.47
C VAL A 74 -15.61 -4.95 -3.44
N LYS A 75 -16.35 -5.05 -4.54
CA LYS A 75 -17.65 -4.38 -4.71
C LYS A 75 -18.63 -4.68 -3.57
N SER A 76 -18.80 -5.95 -3.23
CA SER A 76 -19.76 -6.40 -2.21
C SER A 76 -19.39 -7.80 -1.70
N GLU A 77 -20.08 -8.27 -0.67
CA GLU A 77 -19.95 -9.64 -0.14
C GLU A 77 -20.24 -10.72 -1.20
N GLU A 78 -21.11 -10.44 -2.16
CA GLU A 78 -21.41 -11.36 -3.28
C GLU A 78 -20.19 -11.72 -4.11
N ASN A 79 -19.17 -10.86 -4.14
CA ASN A 79 -17.92 -11.14 -4.82
C ASN A 79 -17.05 -12.19 -4.12
N PHE A 80 -17.30 -12.50 -2.84
CA PHE A 80 -16.48 -13.44 -2.09
C PHE A 80 -16.55 -14.87 -2.65
N ALA A 81 -17.66 -15.28 -3.22
CA ALA A 81 -17.77 -16.60 -3.86
C ALA A 81 -16.72 -16.74 -5.00
N TYR A 82 -16.59 -15.72 -5.85
CA TYR A 82 -15.57 -15.69 -6.90
C TYR A 82 -14.14 -15.75 -6.32
N TRP A 83 -13.87 -14.95 -5.29
CA TRP A 83 -12.52 -14.87 -4.71
C TRP A 83 -12.12 -16.15 -3.97
N ILE A 84 -13.06 -16.83 -3.30
CA ILE A 84 -12.82 -18.12 -2.66
C ILE A 84 -12.45 -19.18 -3.70
N GLU A 85 -13.16 -19.26 -4.82
CA GLU A 85 -12.85 -20.22 -5.89
C GLU A 85 -11.49 -19.86 -6.54
N ARG A 86 -11.20 -18.57 -6.77
CA ARG A 86 -9.93 -18.12 -7.29
C ARG A 86 -8.77 -18.45 -6.35
N PHE A 87 -8.90 -18.21 -5.05
CA PHE A 87 -7.89 -18.57 -4.07
C PHE A 87 -7.62 -20.08 -4.02
N LYS A 88 -8.65 -20.91 -4.14
CA LYS A 88 -8.50 -22.37 -4.27
C LYS A 88 -7.73 -22.75 -5.54
N GLU A 89 -8.09 -22.17 -6.69
CA GLU A 89 -7.41 -22.41 -7.97
C GLU A 89 -5.91 -22.13 -7.89
N TYR A 90 -5.53 -21.00 -7.26
CA TYR A 90 -4.15 -20.58 -7.10
C TYR A 90 -3.48 -21.08 -5.82
N SER A 91 -4.15 -21.94 -5.05
CA SER A 91 -3.64 -22.48 -3.78
C SER A 91 -3.26 -21.41 -2.76
N VAL A 92 -3.98 -20.30 -2.72
CA VAL A 92 -3.83 -19.24 -1.70
C VAL A 92 -4.60 -19.66 -0.44
N GLU A 93 -3.89 -19.81 0.67
CA GLU A 93 -4.52 -20.07 1.96
C GLU A 93 -5.32 -18.85 2.39
N HIS A 94 -6.58 -19.08 2.78
CA HIS A 94 -7.49 -18.01 3.19
C HIS A 94 -8.42 -18.46 4.31
N SER A 95 -8.97 -17.50 5.06
CA SER A 95 -10.01 -17.78 6.05
C SER A 95 -11.35 -18.08 5.38
N GLU A 96 -12.26 -18.71 6.12
CA GLU A 96 -13.69 -18.55 5.85
C GLU A 96 -14.08 -17.07 5.90
N ILE A 97 -15.29 -16.73 5.40
CA ILE A 97 -15.83 -15.37 5.55
C ILE A 97 -15.90 -15.04 7.04
N THR A 98 -15.26 -13.96 7.42
CA THR A 98 -15.14 -13.50 8.80
C THR A 98 -15.44 -12.01 8.90
N THR A 99 -15.16 -11.40 10.05
CA THR A 99 -15.33 -9.96 10.27
C THR A 99 -13.98 -9.28 10.41
N TYR A 100 -13.80 -8.17 9.70
CA TYR A 100 -12.64 -7.29 9.82
C TYR A 100 -13.08 -5.83 9.73
N GLY A 101 -12.75 -5.01 10.74
CA GLY A 101 -13.23 -3.64 10.83
C GLY A 101 -14.77 -3.53 10.83
N ASN A 102 -15.49 -4.46 11.50
CA ASN A 102 -16.94 -4.60 11.52
C ASN A 102 -17.60 -4.90 10.16
N ARG A 103 -16.85 -5.42 9.18
CA ARG A 103 -17.38 -5.78 7.86
C ARG A 103 -17.04 -7.21 7.49
N PRO A 104 -17.88 -7.85 6.64
CA PRO A 104 -17.54 -9.13 6.06
C PRO A 104 -16.19 -9.04 5.31
N ALA A 105 -15.33 -10.02 5.52
CA ALA A 105 -14.01 -10.07 4.91
C ALA A 105 -13.49 -11.51 4.76
N ILE A 106 -12.53 -11.68 3.84
CA ILE A 106 -11.71 -12.88 3.70
C ILE A 106 -10.28 -12.49 4.03
N LEU A 107 -9.66 -13.14 5.01
CA LEU A 107 -8.27 -12.90 5.41
C LEU A 107 -7.35 -13.88 4.69
N PHE A 108 -6.23 -13.38 4.17
CA PHE A 108 -5.24 -14.19 3.47
C PHE A 108 -3.84 -13.58 3.61
N GLU A 109 -2.85 -14.27 3.09
CA GLU A 109 -1.46 -13.79 3.06
C GLU A 109 -0.90 -13.97 1.64
N ASP A 110 0.02 -13.09 1.24
CA ASP A 110 0.81 -13.35 0.06
C ASP A 110 1.87 -14.43 0.33
N GLN A 111 2.59 -14.85 -0.70
CA GLN A 111 3.61 -15.90 -0.61
C GLN A 111 4.79 -15.56 0.31
N GLU A 112 4.91 -14.31 0.73
CA GLU A 112 5.97 -13.87 1.65
C GLU A 112 5.48 -13.55 3.06
N GLY A 113 4.17 -13.74 3.29
CA GLY A 113 3.52 -13.58 4.58
C GLY A 113 3.01 -12.17 4.85
N LEU A 114 2.86 -11.31 3.83
CA LEU A 114 2.13 -10.06 3.97
C LEU A 114 0.66 -10.37 4.20
N ARG A 115 0.11 -9.91 5.30
CA ARG A 115 -1.29 -10.11 5.66
C ARG A 115 -2.19 -9.15 4.90
N LEU A 116 -3.20 -9.70 4.25
CA LEU A 116 -4.17 -9.00 3.44
C LEU A 116 -5.60 -9.35 3.89
N ALA A 117 -6.57 -8.53 3.50
CA ALA A 117 -7.99 -8.82 3.66
C ALA A 117 -8.74 -8.33 2.43
N LEU A 118 -9.61 -9.15 1.84
CA LEU A 118 -10.67 -8.64 0.96
C LEU A 118 -11.85 -8.23 1.82
N ILE A 119 -12.33 -7.00 1.64
CA ILE A 119 -13.40 -6.40 2.44
C ILE A 119 -14.57 -6.08 1.51
N ALA A 120 -15.80 -6.41 1.93
CA ALA A 120 -16.99 -6.00 1.22
C ALA A 120 -17.13 -4.47 1.23
N GLY A 121 -17.04 -3.85 0.06
CA GLY A 121 -16.96 -2.39 -0.10
C GLY A 121 -18.31 -1.69 -0.20
N GLU A 122 -19.44 -2.40 -0.11
CA GLU A 122 -20.80 -1.83 -0.21
C GLU A 122 -21.01 -0.94 -1.45
N GLY A 123 -20.35 -1.30 -2.57
CA GLY A 123 -20.34 -0.51 -3.80
C GLY A 123 -19.38 0.67 -3.84
N GLN A 124 -18.68 0.96 -2.75
CA GLN A 124 -17.69 2.04 -2.71
C GLN A 124 -16.39 1.64 -3.42
N GLN A 125 -15.68 2.64 -3.88
CA GLN A 125 -14.39 2.53 -4.55
C GLN A 125 -13.55 3.79 -4.32
N ALA A 126 -12.24 3.74 -4.61
CA ALA A 126 -11.40 4.92 -4.60
C ALA A 126 -11.89 5.95 -5.63
N ASP A 127 -11.78 7.25 -5.32
CA ASP A 127 -12.37 8.35 -6.11
C ASP A 127 -11.97 8.34 -7.59
N PHE A 128 -10.74 7.91 -7.89
CA PHE A 128 -10.17 7.91 -9.24
C PHE A 128 -10.00 6.50 -9.79
N TRP A 129 -10.60 5.49 -9.17
CA TRP A 129 -10.47 4.12 -9.61
C TRP A 129 -10.98 3.92 -11.03
N GLU A 130 -10.15 3.33 -11.87
CA GLU A 130 -10.48 2.92 -13.23
C GLU A 130 -10.26 1.41 -13.40
N SER A 131 -11.27 0.73 -13.97
CA SER A 131 -11.14 -0.69 -14.28
C SER A 131 -10.04 -0.94 -15.30
N TRP A 132 -9.31 -2.04 -15.13
CA TRP A 132 -8.34 -2.51 -16.11
C TRP A 132 -8.90 -3.70 -16.89
N GLU A 133 -9.22 -3.48 -18.15
CA GLU A 133 -9.91 -4.46 -18.99
C GLU A 133 -9.05 -5.69 -19.34
N ASN A 134 -7.71 -5.57 -19.27
CA ASN A 134 -6.78 -6.68 -19.52
C ASN A 134 -6.37 -7.43 -18.24
N SER A 135 -7.05 -7.20 -17.13
CA SER A 135 -6.83 -7.94 -15.89
C SER A 135 -7.29 -9.38 -16.01
N GLU A 136 -6.60 -10.30 -15.34
CA GLU A 136 -7.04 -11.69 -15.14
C GLU A 136 -8.32 -11.79 -14.27
N VAL A 137 -8.68 -10.71 -13.58
CA VAL A 137 -9.89 -10.58 -12.78
C VAL A 137 -10.89 -9.70 -13.54
N SER A 138 -12.08 -10.23 -13.82
CA SER A 138 -13.12 -9.47 -14.52
C SER A 138 -13.49 -8.19 -13.76
N VAL A 139 -13.85 -7.14 -14.49
CA VAL A 139 -14.15 -5.80 -13.95
C VAL A 139 -15.12 -5.82 -12.76
N GLU A 140 -16.06 -6.74 -12.79
CA GLU A 140 -17.06 -6.92 -11.73
C GLU A 140 -16.45 -7.34 -10.39
N HIS A 141 -15.33 -8.09 -10.43
CA HIS A 141 -14.67 -8.65 -9.25
C HIS A 141 -13.39 -7.93 -8.87
N GLN A 142 -12.94 -6.95 -9.65
CA GLN A 142 -11.70 -6.22 -9.39
C GLN A 142 -11.69 -5.53 -8.02
N ILE A 143 -10.49 -5.45 -7.44
CA ILE A 143 -10.19 -4.65 -6.26
C ILE A 143 -10.37 -3.18 -6.64
N ARG A 144 -11.09 -2.40 -5.81
CA ARG A 144 -11.54 -1.05 -6.13
C ARG A 144 -10.95 0.05 -5.25
N GLY A 145 -10.11 -0.31 -4.31
CA GLY A 145 -9.48 0.64 -3.40
C GLY A 145 -8.83 -0.03 -2.22
N MET A 146 -8.07 0.74 -1.47
CA MET A 146 -7.54 0.34 -0.18
C MET A 146 -8.60 0.64 0.89
N GLY A 147 -9.01 -0.39 1.61
CA GLY A 147 -9.92 -0.29 2.76
C GLY A 147 -9.17 -0.08 4.07
N ALA A 148 -9.60 -0.76 5.12
CA ALA A 148 -9.00 -0.63 6.44
C ALA A 148 -7.57 -1.18 6.48
N VAL A 149 -6.59 -0.31 6.77
CA VAL A 149 -5.21 -0.70 7.06
C VAL A 149 -5.04 -0.84 8.56
N GLU A 150 -4.55 -2.00 9.00
CA GLU A 150 -4.39 -2.31 10.43
C GLU A 150 -3.03 -1.86 10.94
N PHE A 151 -3.03 -1.08 12.00
CA PHE A 151 -1.87 -0.76 12.81
C PHE A 151 -1.95 -1.52 14.14
N THR A 152 -1.06 -2.46 14.35
CA THR A 152 -0.88 -3.10 15.66
C THR A 152 0.08 -2.24 16.47
N VAL A 153 -0.41 -1.62 17.54
CA VAL A 153 0.34 -0.62 18.32
C VAL A 153 0.40 -0.97 19.81
N GLU A 154 1.47 -0.57 20.47
CA GLU A 154 1.61 -0.77 21.92
C GLU A 154 0.80 0.23 22.73
N ASN A 155 0.52 1.41 22.17
CA ASN A 155 -0.25 2.48 22.79
C ASN A 155 -1.25 3.09 21.78
N LEU A 156 -2.48 2.61 21.79
CA LEU A 156 -3.54 3.05 20.90
C LEU A 156 -3.86 4.54 21.03
N PRO A 157 -3.98 5.13 22.25
CA PRO A 157 -4.26 6.55 22.40
C PRO A 157 -3.30 7.47 21.63
N THR A 158 -2.00 7.15 21.60
CA THR A 158 -1.02 8.01 20.93
C THR A 158 -1.14 7.99 19.40
N SER A 159 -1.46 6.85 18.80
CA SER A 159 -1.77 6.79 17.35
C SER A 159 -3.12 7.42 17.04
N ARG A 160 -4.11 7.25 17.93
CA ARG A 160 -5.40 7.96 17.82
C ARG A 160 -5.20 9.48 17.75
N ASP A 161 -4.37 10.06 18.61
CA ASP A 161 -4.12 11.51 18.64
C ASP A 161 -3.54 12.00 17.30
N VAL A 162 -2.66 11.22 16.67
CA VAL A 162 -2.15 11.51 15.32
C VAL A 162 -3.27 11.49 14.28
N LEU A 163 -4.09 10.45 14.27
CA LEU A 163 -5.17 10.33 13.28
C LEU A 163 -6.23 11.42 13.45
N VAL A 164 -6.68 11.68 14.68
CA VAL A 164 -7.78 12.62 14.95
C VAL A 164 -7.29 14.06 14.99
N ASP A 165 -6.26 14.36 15.79
CA ASP A 165 -5.89 15.73 16.10
C ASP A 165 -4.98 16.34 15.02
N ILE A 166 -4.18 15.51 14.30
CA ILE A 166 -3.41 15.97 13.15
C ILE A 166 -4.21 15.83 11.86
N PHE A 167 -4.66 14.61 11.51
CA PHE A 167 -5.26 14.35 10.20
C PHE A 167 -6.76 14.53 10.12
N GLY A 168 -7.45 14.71 11.27
CA GLY A 168 -8.89 14.94 11.29
C GLY A 168 -9.75 13.72 10.98
N TYR A 169 -9.23 12.53 11.24
CA TYR A 169 -9.99 11.29 11.07
C TYR A 169 -11.17 11.22 12.04
N TYR A 170 -12.26 10.61 11.60
CA TYR A 170 -13.46 10.33 12.38
C TYR A 170 -13.37 8.97 13.03
N GLU A 171 -13.64 8.87 14.33
CA GLU A 171 -13.76 7.59 15.02
C GLU A 171 -15.12 6.95 14.69
N VAL A 172 -15.09 5.78 14.04
CA VAL A 172 -16.29 5.02 13.65
C VAL A 172 -16.81 4.20 14.83
N TYR A 173 -15.90 3.47 15.47
CA TYR A 173 -16.15 2.74 16.70
C TYR A 173 -14.88 2.54 17.50
N ARG A 174 -15.06 2.24 18.78
CA ARG A 174 -13.97 1.86 19.68
C ARG A 174 -14.43 0.76 20.61
N THR A 175 -13.55 -0.21 20.81
CA THR A 175 -13.62 -1.20 21.89
C THR A 175 -12.45 -0.99 22.86
N LYS A 176 -12.22 -1.94 23.75
CA LYS A 176 -11.06 -1.91 24.65
C LYS A 176 -9.74 -2.17 23.90
N GLU A 177 -9.78 -2.95 22.83
CA GLU A 177 -8.60 -3.49 22.15
C GLU A 177 -8.39 -2.94 20.74
N GLU A 178 -9.43 -2.37 20.14
CA GLU A 178 -9.35 -1.82 18.79
C GLU A 178 -10.25 -0.60 18.58
N ALA A 179 -9.92 0.21 17.57
CA ALA A 179 -10.73 1.32 17.12
C ALA A 179 -10.57 1.55 15.62
N LEU A 180 -11.66 1.84 14.91
CA LEU A 180 -11.69 2.12 13.48
C LEU A 180 -11.88 3.60 13.22
N TYR A 181 -11.10 4.12 12.28
CA TYR A 181 -11.08 5.53 11.90
C TYR A 181 -11.27 5.69 10.39
N GLN A 182 -12.02 6.73 10.00
CA GLN A 182 -12.24 7.11 8.60
C GLN A 182 -11.64 8.49 8.32
N SER A 183 -10.98 8.64 7.17
CA SER A 183 -10.47 9.95 6.70
C SER A 183 -11.60 10.87 6.25
N ILE A 184 -12.67 10.31 5.69
CA ILE A 184 -13.91 10.97 5.30
C ILE A 184 -15.06 10.18 5.94
N GLU A 185 -15.96 10.85 6.64
CA GLU A 185 -17.09 10.22 7.31
C GLU A 185 -17.93 9.41 6.30
N GLY A 186 -18.15 8.14 6.60
CA GLY A 186 -18.87 7.20 5.75
C GLY A 186 -18.07 6.58 4.60
N SER A 187 -16.82 7.00 4.36
CA SER A 187 -15.97 6.39 3.34
C SER A 187 -15.22 5.18 3.89
N LEU A 188 -15.28 4.07 3.14
CA LEU A 188 -14.51 2.85 3.42
C LEU A 188 -13.09 2.92 2.87
N VAL A 189 -12.82 3.88 1.98
CA VAL A 189 -11.49 4.07 1.38
C VAL A 189 -10.57 4.78 2.35
N GLY A 190 -9.40 4.19 2.60
CA GLY A 190 -8.39 4.79 3.48
C GLY A 190 -8.72 4.73 4.96
N GLU A 191 -9.54 3.78 5.41
CA GLU A 191 -9.77 3.53 6.83
C GLU A 191 -8.49 3.03 7.51
N ILE A 192 -8.38 3.32 8.81
CA ILE A 192 -7.30 2.81 9.67
C ILE A 192 -7.92 2.09 10.86
N LEU A 193 -7.55 0.82 11.03
CA LEU A 193 -7.91 0.00 12.19
C LEU A 193 -6.73 -0.02 13.16
N LEU A 194 -6.86 0.63 14.30
CA LEU A 194 -5.88 0.54 15.37
C LEU A 194 -6.21 -0.66 16.26
N LYS A 195 -5.22 -1.52 16.51
CA LYS A 195 -5.28 -2.62 17.51
C LYS A 195 -4.21 -2.43 18.56
N GLU A 196 -4.59 -2.50 19.84
CA GLU A 196 -3.64 -2.44 20.92
C GLU A 196 -3.18 -3.84 21.31
N GLU A 197 -1.88 -4.08 21.16
CA GLU A 197 -1.23 -5.31 21.60
C GLU A 197 0.06 -5.00 22.37
N LYS A 198 0.31 -5.77 23.43
CA LYS A 198 1.57 -5.71 24.17
C LYS A 198 2.49 -6.84 23.71
N GLY A 199 3.74 -6.53 23.45
CA GLY A 199 4.69 -7.55 23.00
C GLY A 199 5.96 -6.95 22.39
N PRO A 200 6.81 -7.80 21.82
CA PRO A 200 7.99 -7.35 21.12
C PRO A 200 7.60 -6.52 19.87
N LYS A 201 8.39 -5.50 19.58
CA LYS A 201 8.23 -4.75 18.32
C LYS A 201 8.52 -5.63 17.12
N GLU A 202 7.81 -5.40 16.03
CA GLU A 202 8.10 -6.06 14.76
C GLU A 202 9.56 -5.84 14.36
N LYS A 203 10.18 -6.91 13.83
CA LYS A 203 11.43 -6.81 13.09
C LYS A 203 11.13 -6.99 11.60
N PRO A 204 11.23 -5.92 10.80
CA PRO A 204 10.85 -5.97 9.40
C PRO A 204 11.68 -6.95 8.58
N GLY A 205 11.06 -7.58 7.62
CA GLY A 205 11.64 -8.48 6.64
C GLY A 205 10.77 -8.53 5.39
N LYS A 206 10.86 -9.61 4.62
CA LYS A 206 9.96 -9.85 3.49
C LYS A 206 8.52 -10.03 4.02
N GLY A 207 7.54 -9.45 3.32
CA GLY A 207 6.16 -9.42 3.76
C GLY A 207 5.84 -8.37 4.83
N SER A 208 6.76 -7.45 5.17
CA SER A 208 6.48 -6.32 6.06
C SER A 208 6.02 -5.08 5.30
N VAL A 209 5.29 -4.22 5.99
CA VAL A 209 4.89 -2.90 5.48
C VAL A 209 5.84 -1.84 6.00
N HIS A 210 6.46 -1.09 5.08
CA HIS A 210 7.43 -0.06 5.44
C HIS A 210 6.76 1.23 5.93
N HIS A 211 5.71 1.67 5.26
CA HIS A 211 4.93 2.88 5.57
C HIS A 211 3.53 2.82 4.98
N LEU A 212 2.64 3.66 5.49
CA LEU A 212 1.38 4.04 4.85
C LEU A 212 1.55 5.46 4.29
N ALA A 213 1.12 5.67 3.04
CA ALA A 213 1.07 6.99 2.42
C ALA A 213 -0.34 7.58 2.52
N ILE A 214 -0.42 8.81 3.03
CA ILE A 214 -1.63 9.66 3.00
C ILE A 214 -1.47 10.62 1.83
N ARG A 215 -2.48 10.64 0.95
CA ARG A 215 -2.46 11.47 -0.26
C ARG A 215 -2.78 12.92 0.02
N VAL A 216 -2.17 13.80 -0.76
CA VAL A 216 -2.50 15.22 -0.87
C VAL A 216 -2.50 15.65 -2.33
N SER A 217 -3.23 16.70 -2.68
CA SER A 217 -3.41 17.07 -4.08
C SER A 217 -2.17 17.73 -4.71
N ASN A 218 -1.33 18.42 -3.92
CA ASN A 218 -0.23 19.23 -4.42
C ASN A 218 0.80 19.62 -3.35
N GLY A 219 1.90 20.26 -3.79
CA GLY A 219 2.99 20.68 -2.92
C GLY A 219 2.62 21.74 -1.87
N ALA A 220 1.60 22.58 -2.11
CA ALA A 220 1.15 23.54 -1.09
C ALA A 220 0.47 22.84 0.09
N GLU A 221 -0.24 21.74 -0.16
CA GLU A 221 -0.78 20.90 0.90
C GLU A 221 0.34 20.19 1.67
N LEU A 222 1.42 19.77 1.01
CA LEU A 222 2.60 19.24 1.73
C LEU A 222 3.16 20.27 2.71
N ASP A 223 3.28 21.55 2.32
CA ASP A 223 3.76 22.61 3.21
C ASP A 223 2.85 22.81 4.42
N TYR A 224 1.53 22.79 4.19
CA TYR A 224 0.53 22.86 5.25
C TYR A 224 0.69 21.70 6.24
N TRP A 225 0.76 20.46 5.75
CA TRP A 225 0.89 19.28 6.60
C TRP A 225 2.24 19.21 7.30
N GLN A 226 3.33 19.62 6.64
CA GLN A 226 4.65 19.71 7.26
C GLN A 226 4.60 20.61 8.51
N LYS A 227 4.00 21.78 8.35
CA LYS A 227 3.86 22.72 9.47
C LYS A 227 3.00 22.11 10.59
N LYS A 228 1.84 21.55 10.27
CA LYS A 228 0.92 20.97 11.24
C LYS A 228 1.55 19.83 12.05
N ILE A 229 2.23 18.91 11.38
CA ILE A 229 2.95 17.77 11.98
C ILE A 229 4.07 18.26 12.89
N THR A 230 4.82 19.28 12.46
CA THR A 230 5.92 19.87 13.24
C THR A 230 5.40 20.62 14.46
N ASP A 231 4.33 21.40 14.31
CA ASP A 231 3.69 22.13 15.42
C ASP A 231 3.16 21.16 16.49
N PHE A 232 2.75 19.94 16.08
CA PHE A 232 2.32 18.88 17.00
C PHE A 232 3.49 18.17 17.71
N GLY A 233 4.72 18.47 17.31
CA GLY A 233 5.96 17.99 17.96
C GLY A 233 6.66 16.83 17.25
N PHE A 234 6.20 16.38 16.08
CA PHE A 234 6.89 15.35 15.32
C PHE A 234 7.95 15.92 14.37
N LYS A 235 9.04 15.16 14.20
CA LYS A 235 10.09 15.50 13.25
C LYS A 235 9.73 14.98 11.87
N VAL A 236 9.54 15.89 10.92
CA VAL A 236 9.41 15.54 9.50
C VAL A 236 10.81 15.26 8.94
N VAL A 237 10.95 14.14 8.23
CA VAL A 237 12.21 13.72 7.58
C VAL A 237 12.07 13.98 6.08
N GLY A 238 12.77 14.98 5.62
CA GLY A 238 12.94 15.33 4.21
C GLY A 238 11.64 15.75 3.50
N ARG A 239 11.84 16.45 2.42
CA ARG A 239 10.88 16.59 1.32
C ARG A 239 11.62 16.10 0.09
N TYR A 240 11.04 15.14 -0.60
CA TYR A 240 11.67 14.47 -1.73
C TYR A 240 10.82 14.65 -2.97
N ASP A 241 11.42 15.16 -4.02
CA ASP A 241 10.87 15.01 -5.37
C ASP A 241 11.21 13.59 -5.85
N ARG A 242 10.18 12.78 -6.01
CA ARG A 242 10.27 11.41 -6.50
C ARG A 242 10.01 11.32 -8.00
N TYR A 243 9.89 12.44 -8.69
CA TYR A 243 9.54 12.59 -10.10
C TYR A 243 8.09 12.23 -10.41
N TYR A 244 7.57 11.13 -9.89
CA TYR A 244 6.17 10.70 -10.04
C TYR A 244 5.24 11.35 -9.02
N PHE A 245 5.78 11.78 -7.91
CA PHE A 245 5.12 12.48 -6.81
C PHE A 245 6.16 13.18 -5.92
N GLU A 246 5.72 14.15 -5.14
CA GLU A 246 6.51 14.69 -4.03
C GLU A 246 6.07 14.03 -2.73
N SER A 247 7.00 13.82 -1.81
CA SER A 247 6.67 13.19 -0.52
C SER A 247 7.52 13.69 0.63
N MET A 248 6.98 13.52 1.85
CA MET A 248 7.68 13.68 3.11
C MET A 248 7.27 12.59 4.08
N TYR A 249 8.09 12.35 5.10
CA TYR A 249 7.89 11.25 6.04
C TYR A 249 8.00 11.74 7.48
N PHE A 250 7.25 11.10 8.37
CA PHE A 250 7.48 11.21 9.80
C PHE A 250 7.15 9.87 10.48
N ARG A 251 7.67 9.70 11.70
CA ARG A 251 7.27 8.57 12.55
C ARG A 251 6.36 9.08 13.65
N GLU A 252 5.18 8.45 13.76
CA GLU A 252 4.27 8.72 14.88
C GLU A 252 4.80 8.07 16.18
N ALA A 253 4.10 8.30 17.30
CA ALA A 253 4.63 7.99 18.63
C ALA A 253 4.94 6.49 18.89
N ASN A 254 4.22 5.55 18.26
CA ASN A 254 4.55 4.12 18.30
C ASN A 254 5.67 3.74 17.31
N GLY A 255 6.13 4.68 16.49
CA GLY A 255 7.22 4.50 15.53
C GLY A 255 6.78 4.06 14.14
N ILE A 256 5.48 3.98 13.87
CA ILE A 256 4.95 3.71 12.53
C ILE A 256 5.32 4.85 11.59
N MET A 257 5.85 4.51 10.41
CA MET A 257 6.19 5.48 9.39
C MET A 257 4.95 5.87 8.60
N ILE A 258 4.68 7.17 8.55
CA ILE A 258 3.65 7.75 7.69
C ILE A 258 4.34 8.62 6.64
N GLU A 259 3.97 8.41 5.38
CA GLU A 259 4.31 9.25 4.24
C GLU A 259 3.14 10.20 3.94
N ILE A 260 3.45 11.42 3.54
CA ILE A 260 2.48 12.31 2.91
C ILE A 260 2.95 12.49 1.48
N ALA A 261 2.12 12.14 0.49
CA ALA A 261 2.51 12.13 -0.91
C ALA A 261 1.50 12.85 -1.79
N THR A 262 1.99 13.57 -2.82
CA THR A 262 1.12 14.25 -3.79
C THR A 262 0.59 13.26 -4.83
N ASP A 263 -0.62 13.53 -5.35
CA ASP A 263 -1.22 12.74 -6.43
C ASP A 263 -0.48 12.89 -7.77
N LYS A 264 0.19 14.01 -7.98
CA LYS A 264 0.76 14.41 -9.27
C LYS A 264 2.28 14.54 -9.21
N PRO A 265 2.94 14.38 -10.39
CA PRO A 265 2.41 14.23 -11.75
C PRO A 265 1.81 12.85 -12.07
N GLY A 266 2.10 11.79 -11.30
CA GLY A 266 1.61 10.43 -11.53
C GLY A 266 2.47 9.64 -12.52
N PHE A 267 2.09 8.38 -12.76
CA PHE A 267 2.92 7.42 -13.49
C PHE A 267 2.93 7.60 -15.01
N THR A 268 1.99 8.38 -15.55
CA THR A 268 1.90 8.69 -16.99
C THR A 268 2.77 9.85 -17.43
N VAL A 269 3.58 10.44 -16.54
CA VAL A 269 4.47 11.58 -16.85
C VAL A 269 5.57 11.21 -17.86
N ASP A 270 5.97 9.95 -17.90
CA ASP A 270 7.05 9.43 -18.76
C ASP A 270 6.68 8.18 -19.55
N SER A 271 5.43 7.73 -19.47
CA SER A 271 4.96 6.52 -20.13
C SER A 271 3.50 6.66 -20.54
N ASP A 272 3.16 6.18 -21.74
CA ASP A 272 1.77 6.06 -22.17
C ASP A 272 1.05 5.02 -21.29
N VAL A 273 -0.27 5.17 -21.14
CA VAL A 273 -1.10 4.23 -20.38
C VAL A 273 -0.88 2.79 -20.83
N GLU A 274 -0.77 2.53 -22.13
CA GLU A 274 -0.58 1.19 -22.70
C GLU A 274 0.77 0.55 -22.32
N SER A 275 1.80 1.37 -22.08
CA SER A 275 3.17 0.92 -21.78
C SER A 275 3.49 0.85 -20.30
N LEU A 276 2.59 1.34 -19.41
CA LEU A 276 2.81 1.30 -17.96
C LEU A 276 3.22 -0.10 -17.49
N GLY A 277 4.25 -0.16 -16.66
CA GLY A 277 4.75 -1.38 -16.01
C GLY A 277 5.48 -2.39 -16.91
N LYS A 278 5.72 -2.07 -18.19
CA LYS A 278 6.35 -3.01 -19.16
C LYS A 278 7.85 -2.85 -19.35
N GLN A 279 8.42 -1.80 -18.77
CA GLN A 279 9.86 -1.48 -18.87
C GLN A 279 10.38 -0.90 -17.57
N LEU A 280 11.70 -0.83 -17.44
CA LEU A 280 12.33 -0.09 -16.34
C LEU A 280 12.24 1.41 -16.62
N ASP A 281 11.41 2.11 -15.85
CA ASP A 281 11.29 3.57 -15.90
C ASP A 281 12.19 4.19 -14.83
N LEU A 282 13.05 5.10 -15.24
CA LEU A 282 13.93 5.83 -14.33
C LEU A 282 13.63 7.33 -14.40
N PRO A 283 13.57 8.02 -13.24
CA PRO A 283 13.54 9.47 -13.23
C PRO A 283 14.71 10.07 -14.05
N PRO A 284 14.53 11.23 -14.69
CA PRO A 284 15.54 11.84 -15.57
C PRO A 284 16.92 11.95 -14.94
N PHE A 285 17.00 12.24 -13.65
CA PHE A 285 18.27 12.37 -12.92
C PHE A 285 19.02 11.03 -12.70
N LEU A 286 18.41 9.89 -13.01
CA LEU A 286 19.03 8.56 -12.99
C LEU A 286 19.34 8.02 -14.40
N ASN A 287 18.84 8.64 -15.46
CA ASN A 287 18.98 8.13 -16.82
C ASN A 287 20.44 7.99 -17.29
N GLU A 288 21.34 8.89 -16.88
CA GLU A 288 22.76 8.78 -17.21
C GLU A 288 23.44 7.53 -16.63
N LYS A 289 22.81 6.90 -15.61
CA LYS A 289 23.31 5.69 -14.94
C LYS A 289 22.46 4.44 -15.30
N ARG A 290 21.59 4.53 -16.31
CA ARG A 290 20.64 3.45 -16.66
C ARG A 290 21.34 2.10 -16.79
N ASP A 291 22.37 2.00 -17.62
CA ASP A 291 23.08 0.75 -17.89
C ASP A 291 23.77 0.20 -16.62
N GLU A 292 24.35 1.10 -15.81
CA GLU A 292 24.96 0.72 -14.55
C GLU A 292 23.92 0.22 -13.53
N ILE A 293 22.76 0.85 -13.49
CA ILE A 293 21.65 0.46 -12.62
C ILE A 293 21.11 -0.88 -13.08
N PHE A 294 20.79 -1.03 -14.37
CA PHE A 294 20.23 -2.25 -14.94
C PHE A 294 21.14 -3.45 -14.72
N ALA A 295 22.46 -3.27 -14.93
CA ALA A 295 23.45 -4.34 -14.72
C ALA A 295 23.55 -4.82 -13.26
N LYS A 296 23.07 -4.04 -12.28
CA LYS A 296 23.08 -4.37 -10.84
C LYS A 296 21.75 -4.91 -10.33
N LEU A 297 20.68 -4.72 -11.09
CA LEU A 297 19.37 -5.26 -10.76
C LEU A 297 19.29 -6.74 -11.09
N ASN A 298 18.47 -7.46 -10.34
CA ASN A 298 18.18 -8.84 -10.71
C ASN A 298 17.30 -8.84 -11.97
N PRO A 299 17.47 -9.84 -12.88
CA PRO A 299 16.53 -9.98 -13.99
C PRO A 299 15.09 -10.09 -13.46
N LEU A 300 14.19 -9.27 -13.99
CA LEU A 300 12.76 -9.31 -13.71
C LEU A 300 12.02 -9.69 -14.99
N LYS A 301 11.19 -10.74 -14.88
CA LYS A 301 10.47 -11.30 -16.04
C LYS A 301 9.60 -10.26 -16.72
N GLY A 302 9.70 -10.18 -18.04
CA GLY A 302 8.90 -9.26 -18.85
C GLY A 302 9.38 -7.81 -18.85
N ILE A 303 10.45 -7.47 -18.12
CA ILE A 303 11.04 -6.13 -18.13
C ILE A 303 12.23 -6.07 -19.09
N LYS A 304 12.19 -5.07 -19.97
CA LYS A 304 13.25 -4.77 -20.93
C LYS A 304 14.11 -3.59 -20.42
N GLU A 305 15.34 -3.54 -20.91
CA GLU A 305 16.25 -2.40 -20.73
C GLU A 305 15.66 -1.08 -21.18
#